data_4f04e4e06bb3863ceaa137fc2ac2d193
#
_entry.id   4f04e4e06bb3863ceaa137fc2ac2d193
#
_cell.length_a   1.000
_cell.length_b   1.000
_cell.length_c   1.000
_cell.angle_alpha   90.00
_cell.angle_beta   90.00
_cell.angle_gamma   90.00
#
_symmetry.space_group_name_H-M   'P 1'
#
loop_
_entity.id
_entity.type
_entity.pdbx_description
1 polymer ?
#
loop_
_entity_poly.entity_id
_entity_poly.type
_entity_poly.pdbx_seq_one_letter_code
_entity_poly.pdbx_strand_id
1 'polypeptide(L)'
;MRKLAELEDRHWWYAERRFLIAQALRHTKPGVALDVGAAGGGNTRVLQGLGWRSCALEYGVDGAEVALARGLSVVRGDATALPIRSSSLDLVVAFDVLEHIVDDRAAAAEIHRGLRPGATFLVAVPCDPKLWSAHDDAVDHVRRYTRATLSELLTASGFAVESMTSWNVLMRPVVALRRKVSAGSDLEKLPRLLNAALRAVITVERHLPVKQLPGVTLLATARRA
;
A
#
# COMPACT_ATOMS: atom_id res chain seq x y z
N MET A 1 11.45 -4.40 -12.43
CA MET A 1 10.08 -3.83 -12.56
C MET A 1 9.18 -4.56 -13.56
N ARG A 2 9.54 -4.88 -14.83
CA ARG A 2 8.65 -5.60 -15.78
C ARG A 2 8.13 -6.95 -15.25
N LYS A 3 8.98 -7.75 -14.59
CA LYS A 3 8.55 -9.01 -13.92
C LYS A 3 7.53 -8.79 -12.79
N LEU A 4 7.69 -7.72 -12.01
CA LEU A 4 6.72 -7.34 -10.99
C LEU A 4 5.37 -6.96 -11.60
N ALA A 5 5.38 -6.20 -12.68
CA ALA A 5 4.18 -5.78 -13.40
C ALA A 5 3.36 -6.97 -13.94
N GLU A 6 4.03 -8.04 -14.40
CA GLU A 6 3.37 -9.29 -14.79
C GLU A 6 2.76 -10.02 -13.57
N LEU A 7 3.42 -9.95 -12.40
CA LEU A 7 2.92 -10.53 -11.16
C LEU A 7 1.71 -9.76 -10.62
N GLU A 8 1.69 -8.43 -10.74
CA GLU A 8 0.59 -7.59 -10.27
C GLU A 8 -0.78 -8.07 -10.77
N ASP A 9 -0.88 -8.48 -12.02
CA ASP A 9 -2.16 -8.86 -12.61
C ASP A 9 -2.64 -10.25 -12.17
N ARG A 10 -1.75 -11.13 -11.69
CA ARG A 10 -2.05 -12.55 -11.45
C ARG A 10 -1.86 -13.01 -10.01
N HIS A 11 -0.98 -12.36 -9.25
CA HIS A 11 -0.62 -12.79 -7.91
C HIS A 11 -1.72 -12.41 -6.89
N TRP A 12 -2.07 -13.33 -6.00
CA TRP A 12 -3.12 -13.16 -4.99
C TRP A 12 -2.94 -11.92 -4.12
N TRP A 13 -1.69 -11.61 -3.75
CA TRP A 13 -1.33 -10.46 -2.93
C TRP A 13 -1.80 -9.14 -3.54
N TYR A 14 -1.45 -8.89 -4.81
CA TYR A 14 -1.85 -7.66 -5.50
C TYR A 14 -3.35 -7.62 -5.81
N ALA A 15 -3.95 -8.78 -6.11
CA ALA A 15 -5.40 -8.85 -6.29
C ALA A 15 -6.15 -8.45 -5.02
N GLU A 16 -5.64 -8.86 -3.85
CA GLU A 16 -6.22 -8.48 -2.57
C GLU A 16 -6.02 -7.00 -2.24
N ARG A 17 -4.85 -6.44 -2.51
CA ARG A 17 -4.62 -4.99 -2.33
C ARG A 17 -5.59 -4.15 -3.15
N ARG A 18 -5.81 -4.52 -4.40
CA ARG A 18 -6.80 -3.86 -5.25
C ARG A 18 -8.22 -3.98 -4.68
N PHE A 19 -8.57 -5.14 -4.15
CA PHE A 19 -9.86 -5.32 -3.47
C PHE A 19 -9.99 -4.43 -2.23
N LEU A 20 -8.95 -4.35 -1.39
CA LEU A 20 -8.96 -3.52 -0.17
C LEU A 20 -9.12 -2.03 -0.50
N ILE A 21 -8.46 -1.53 -1.54
CA ILE A 21 -8.65 -0.15 -2.05
C ILE A 21 -10.10 0.05 -2.48
N ALA A 22 -10.63 -0.84 -3.34
CA ALA A 22 -12.00 -0.73 -3.83
C ALA A 22 -13.01 -0.77 -2.68
N GLN A 23 -12.79 -1.63 -1.68
CA GLN A 23 -13.64 -1.72 -0.51
C GLN A 23 -13.59 -0.47 0.37
N ALA A 24 -12.40 0.07 0.62
CA ALA A 24 -12.23 1.27 1.42
C ALA A 24 -12.92 2.49 0.78
N LEU A 25 -12.92 2.55 -0.55
CA LEU A 25 -13.43 3.68 -1.32
C LEU A 25 -14.87 3.52 -1.83
N ARG A 26 -15.55 2.40 -1.55
CA ARG A 26 -16.89 2.07 -2.10
C ARG A 26 -17.98 3.12 -1.87
N HIS A 27 -17.84 3.93 -0.82
CA HIS A 27 -18.80 4.99 -0.46
C HIS A 27 -18.19 6.38 -0.56
N THR A 28 -16.97 6.49 -1.11
CA THR A 28 -16.28 7.77 -1.26
C THR A 28 -16.53 8.32 -2.67
N LYS A 29 -16.99 9.56 -2.74
CA LYS A 29 -17.21 10.22 -4.02
C LYS A 29 -15.87 10.43 -4.75
N PRO A 30 -15.73 9.96 -6.01
CA PRO A 30 -14.51 10.14 -6.77
C PRO A 30 -14.16 11.60 -7.01
N GLY A 31 -12.87 11.90 -6.96
CA GLY A 31 -12.29 13.22 -7.19
C GLY A 31 -10.91 13.09 -7.83
N VAL A 32 -9.94 13.86 -7.33
CA VAL A 32 -8.53 13.82 -7.76
C VAL A 32 -7.73 12.95 -6.80
N ALA A 33 -7.04 11.94 -7.31
CA ALA A 33 -6.27 10.99 -6.50
C ALA A 33 -4.80 10.94 -6.91
N LEU A 34 -3.92 10.69 -5.95
CA LEU A 34 -2.52 10.35 -6.14
C LEU A 34 -2.24 8.96 -5.59
N ASP A 35 -1.62 8.12 -6.40
CA ASP A 35 -1.08 6.82 -5.99
C ASP A 35 0.43 6.98 -5.81
N VAL A 36 0.90 7.01 -4.56
CA VAL A 36 2.30 7.22 -4.21
C VAL A 36 3.02 5.88 -4.19
N GLY A 37 4.18 5.79 -4.84
CA GLY A 37 4.91 4.54 -5.01
C GLY A 37 4.15 3.56 -5.90
N ALA A 38 3.59 4.08 -6.98
CA ALA A 38 2.65 3.35 -7.83
C ALA A 38 3.24 2.13 -8.56
N ALA A 39 4.57 1.99 -8.58
CA ALA A 39 5.28 0.95 -9.33
C ALA A 39 4.75 0.85 -10.78
N GLY A 40 4.23 -0.31 -11.18
CA GLY A 40 3.62 -0.48 -12.50
C GLY A 40 2.20 0.09 -12.63
N GLY A 41 1.67 0.79 -11.64
CA GLY A 41 0.36 1.45 -11.68
C GLY A 41 -0.84 0.53 -11.43
N GLY A 42 -0.63 -0.61 -10.79
CA GLY A 42 -1.70 -1.55 -10.50
C GLY A 42 -2.83 -0.95 -9.66
N ASN A 43 -2.50 -0.20 -8.62
CA ASN A 43 -3.46 0.51 -7.77
C ASN A 43 -4.08 1.73 -8.49
N THR A 44 -3.27 2.48 -9.25
CA THR A 44 -3.74 3.61 -10.06
C THR A 44 -4.86 3.18 -11.02
N ARG A 45 -4.74 2.01 -11.66
CA ARG A 45 -5.78 1.44 -12.54
C ARG A 45 -7.08 1.14 -11.79
N VAL A 46 -6.99 0.68 -10.54
CA VAL A 46 -8.19 0.49 -9.70
C VAL A 46 -8.87 1.82 -9.41
N LEU A 47 -8.11 2.84 -9.06
CA LEU A 47 -8.65 4.19 -8.82
C LEU A 47 -9.37 4.73 -10.06
N GLN A 48 -8.78 4.58 -11.26
CA GLN A 48 -9.42 4.95 -12.53
C GLN A 48 -10.71 4.18 -12.76
N GLY A 49 -10.69 2.86 -12.52
CA GLY A 49 -11.89 2.01 -12.65
C GLY A 49 -13.02 2.37 -11.67
N LEU A 50 -12.70 3.03 -10.56
CA LEU A 50 -13.65 3.58 -9.60
C LEU A 50 -14.07 5.03 -9.92
N GLY A 51 -13.64 5.60 -11.05
CA GLY A 51 -13.98 6.93 -11.51
C GLY A 51 -13.09 8.06 -10.99
N TRP A 52 -11.97 7.75 -10.29
CA TRP A 52 -11.04 8.77 -9.83
C TRP A 52 -10.16 9.31 -10.96
N ARG A 53 -9.94 10.60 -10.99
CA ARG A 53 -8.89 11.22 -11.81
C ARG A 53 -7.55 10.98 -11.09
N SER A 54 -6.93 9.85 -11.36
CA SER A 54 -5.75 9.41 -10.65
C SER A 54 -4.46 9.64 -11.44
N CYS A 55 -3.39 9.97 -10.72
CA CYS A 55 -2.03 10.05 -11.20
C CYS A 55 -1.16 9.08 -10.40
N ALA A 56 -0.26 8.39 -11.06
CA ALA A 56 0.78 7.59 -10.44
C ALA A 56 1.98 8.47 -10.11
N LEU A 57 2.42 8.50 -8.86
CA LEU A 57 3.71 9.06 -8.48
C LEU A 57 4.69 7.92 -8.25
N GLU A 58 5.81 7.96 -8.94
CA GLU A 58 6.81 6.91 -8.88
C GLU A 58 8.22 7.52 -8.82
N TYR A 59 9.04 7.03 -7.89
CA TYR A 59 10.43 7.46 -7.75
C TYR A 59 11.32 6.82 -8.82
N GLY A 60 11.16 5.51 -9.03
CA GLY A 60 11.98 4.70 -9.93
C GLY A 60 11.60 4.89 -11.41
N VAL A 61 12.61 4.98 -12.28
CA VAL A 61 12.41 5.11 -13.74
C VAL A 61 11.64 3.90 -14.29
N ASP A 62 12.06 2.69 -13.92
CA ASP A 62 11.50 1.45 -14.45
C ASP A 62 9.99 1.30 -14.14
N GLY A 63 9.57 1.71 -12.92
CA GLY A 63 8.18 1.68 -12.52
C GLY A 63 7.36 2.69 -13.31
N ALA A 64 7.87 3.91 -13.44
CA ALA A 64 7.25 4.99 -14.19
C ALA A 64 7.07 4.62 -15.68
N GLU A 65 8.08 4.02 -16.32
CA GLU A 65 8.00 3.56 -17.71
C GLU A 65 6.92 2.49 -17.90
N VAL A 66 6.82 1.53 -16.97
CA VAL A 66 5.77 0.51 -17.02
C VAL A 66 4.38 1.12 -16.88
N ALA A 67 4.20 2.05 -15.94
CA ALA A 67 2.93 2.74 -15.75
C ALA A 67 2.54 3.58 -16.97
N LEU A 68 3.50 4.32 -17.57
CA LEU A 68 3.31 5.06 -18.83
C LEU A 68 2.90 4.14 -19.99
N ALA A 69 3.58 3.00 -20.15
CA ALA A 69 3.27 2.01 -21.19
C ALA A 69 1.87 1.41 -21.03
N ARG A 70 1.30 1.47 -19.82
CA ARG A 70 -0.09 1.09 -19.51
C ARG A 70 -1.10 2.21 -19.75
N GLY A 71 -0.68 3.36 -20.27
CA GLY A 71 -1.53 4.51 -20.56
C GLY A 71 -1.93 5.33 -19.35
N LEU A 72 -1.19 5.23 -18.24
CA LEU A 72 -1.47 5.98 -17.02
C LEU A 72 -0.84 7.37 -17.06
N SER A 73 -1.46 8.33 -16.37
CA SER A 73 -0.81 9.59 -16.04
C SER A 73 0.23 9.32 -14.96
N VAL A 74 1.48 9.71 -15.22
CA VAL A 74 2.62 9.44 -14.32
C VAL A 74 3.39 10.71 -14.07
N VAL A 75 3.76 10.93 -12.81
CA VAL A 75 4.71 11.94 -12.38
C VAL A 75 5.86 11.22 -11.67
N ARG A 76 7.10 11.52 -12.06
CA ARG A 76 8.26 11.09 -11.29
C ARG A 76 8.53 12.08 -10.17
N GLY A 77 8.73 11.58 -8.97
CA GLY A 77 8.98 12.43 -7.82
C GLY A 77 9.27 11.66 -6.54
N ASP A 78 9.78 12.37 -5.56
CA ASP A 78 10.03 11.90 -4.22
C ASP A 78 8.81 12.15 -3.33
N ALA A 79 8.41 11.16 -2.53
CA ALA A 79 7.28 11.32 -1.61
C ALA A 79 7.58 12.30 -0.47
N THR A 80 8.86 12.58 -0.18
CA THR A 80 9.29 13.58 0.81
C THR A 80 9.28 15.01 0.28
N ALA A 81 9.06 15.19 -1.04
CA ALA A 81 8.97 16.48 -1.72
C ALA A 81 8.00 16.38 -2.90
N LEU A 82 6.72 16.19 -2.62
CA LEU A 82 5.71 15.92 -3.65
C LEU A 82 5.56 17.06 -4.64
N PRO A 83 5.70 16.81 -5.96
CA PRO A 83 5.59 17.84 -7.00
C PRO A 83 4.12 18.20 -7.30
N ILE A 84 3.36 18.51 -6.26
CA ILE A 84 1.94 18.81 -6.32
C ILE A 84 1.61 20.10 -5.55
N ARG A 85 0.52 20.73 -5.92
CA ARG A 85 0.00 21.90 -5.20
C ARG A 85 -0.60 21.47 -3.86
N SER A 86 -0.47 22.32 -2.84
CA SER A 86 -1.16 22.14 -1.56
C SER A 86 -2.68 22.10 -1.76
N SER A 87 -3.36 21.28 -0.96
CA SER A 87 -4.83 21.18 -0.93
C SER A 87 -5.44 20.95 -2.33
N SER A 88 -4.83 20.08 -3.13
CA SER A 88 -5.28 19.80 -4.51
C SER A 88 -5.88 18.40 -4.69
N LEU A 89 -5.66 17.50 -3.74
CA LEU A 89 -6.08 16.09 -3.81
C LEU A 89 -7.26 15.79 -2.89
N ASP A 90 -8.14 14.90 -3.35
CA ASP A 90 -9.26 14.35 -2.58
C ASP A 90 -8.91 12.98 -1.97
N LEU A 91 -7.88 12.34 -2.49
CA LEU A 91 -7.39 11.04 -2.04
C LEU A 91 -5.88 10.91 -2.29
N VAL A 92 -5.16 10.35 -1.31
CA VAL A 92 -3.84 9.75 -1.53
C VAL A 92 -3.89 8.28 -1.13
N VAL A 93 -3.31 7.42 -1.93
CA VAL A 93 -3.06 6.01 -1.63
C VAL A 93 -1.55 5.81 -1.58
N ALA A 94 -1.06 5.17 -0.50
CA ALA A 94 0.34 4.76 -0.38
C ALA A 94 0.39 3.34 0.21
N PHE A 95 0.57 2.34 -0.65
CA PHE A 95 0.62 0.94 -0.25
C PHE A 95 2.03 0.39 -0.44
N ASP A 96 2.64 -0.06 0.64
CA ASP A 96 4.02 -0.55 0.71
C ASP A 96 5.03 0.50 0.19
N VAL A 97 4.99 1.68 0.81
CA VAL A 97 5.84 2.83 0.44
C VAL A 97 6.60 3.37 1.63
N LEU A 98 5.91 3.67 2.75
CA LEU A 98 6.49 4.37 3.89
C LEU A 98 7.64 3.60 4.56
N GLU A 99 7.61 2.27 4.47
CA GLU A 99 8.68 1.39 4.95
C GLU A 99 10.00 1.52 4.20
N HIS A 100 9.98 2.08 3.00
CA HIS A 100 11.18 2.33 2.18
C HIS A 100 11.76 3.72 2.41
N ILE A 101 11.02 4.62 3.05
CA ILE A 101 11.41 6.03 3.20
C ILE A 101 12.05 6.24 4.57
N VAL A 102 13.31 6.71 4.59
CA VAL A 102 14.04 6.97 5.84
C VAL A 102 13.34 8.08 6.64
N ASP A 103 12.90 9.15 6.00
CA ASP A 103 12.11 10.22 6.62
C ASP A 103 10.62 10.06 6.25
N ASP A 104 9.97 9.08 6.87
CA ASP A 104 8.53 8.84 6.69
C ASP A 104 7.66 9.98 7.23
N ARG A 105 8.18 10.78 8.17
CA ARG A 105 7.50 11.98 8.68
C ARG A 105 7.43 13.06 7.60
N ALA A 106 8.52 13.31 6.87
CA ALA A 106 8.50 14.24 5.75
C ALA A 106 7.51 13.78 4.66
N ALA A 107 7.50 12.48 4.32
CA ALA A 107 6.55 11.95 3.36
C ALA A 107 5.09 12.10 3.83
N ALA A 108 4.79 11.80 5.08
CA ALA A 108 3.45 11.96 5.65
C ALA A 108 3.02 13.44 5.69
N ALA A 109 3.93 14.36 6.01
CA ALA A 109 3.68 15.81 5.99
C ALA A 109 3.40 16.32 4.58
N GLU A 110 4.13 15.86 3.56
CA GLU A 110 3.89 16.22 2.16
C GLU A 110 2.56 15.67 1.64
N ILE A 111 2.20 14.43 2.02
CA ILE A 111 0.87 13.85 1.73
C ILE A 111 -0.22 14.71 2.37
N HIS A 112 -0.04 15.08 3.65
CA HIS A 112 -0.97 15.95 4.35
C HIS A 112 -1.11 17.31 3.64
N ARG A 113 0.00 17.93 3.26
CA ARG A 113 0.00 19.21 2.53
C ARG A 113 -0.78 19.12 1.22
N GLY A 114 -0.62 18.03 0.47
CA GLY A 114 -1.25 17.81 -0.84
C GLY A 114 -2.76 17.57 -0.79
N LEU A 115 -3.24 16.91 0.27
CA LEU A 115 -4.66 16.63 0.47
C LEU A 115 -5.45 17.90 0.80
N ARG A 116 -6.73 17.96 0.43
CA ARG A 116 -7.68 18.96 0.90
C ARG A 116 -8.09 18.69 2.36
N PRO A 117 -8.52 19.71 3.13
CA PRO A 117 -9.15 19.45 4.44
C PRO A 117 -10.29 18.44 4.31
N GLY A 118 -10.34 17.46 5.20
CA GLY A 118 -11.28 16.35 5.17
C GLY A 118 -11.04 15.27 4.11
N ALA A 119 -10.02 15.40 3.27
CA ALA A 119 -9.67 14.41 2.26
C ALA A 119 -9.00 13.16 2.87
N THR A 120 -9.06 12.06 2.13
CA THR A 120 -8.67 10.72 2.63
C THR A 120 -7.22 10.38 2.32
N PHE A 121 -6.51 9.86 3.30
CA PHE A 121 -5.27 9.13 3.14
C PHE A 121 -5.50 7.64 3.43
N LEU A 122 -5.28 6.79 2.43
CA LEU A 122 -5.34 5.34 2.53
C LEU A 122 -3.92 4.78 2.48
N VAL A 123 -3.47 4.17 3.56
CA VAL A 123 -2.10 3.69 3.70
C VAL A 123 -2.05 2.23 4.13
N ALA A 124 -1.16 1.46 3.50
CA ALA A 124 -0.86 0.10 3.93
C ALA A 124 0.66 -0.06 4.10
N VAL A 125 1.06 -0.69 5.20
CA VAL A 125 2.47 -0.89 5.57
C VAL A 125 2.70 -2.28 6.17
N PRO A 126 3.91 -2.86 6.04
CA PRO A 126 4.24 -4.12 6.70
C PRO A 126 4.18 -3.96 8.22
N CYS A 127 3.53 -4.93 8.86
CA CYS A 127 3.27 -4.94 10.29
C CYS A 127 4.23 -5.87 11.01
N ASP A 128 4.44 -5.56 12.30
CA ASP A 128 5.19 -6.31 13.29
C ASP A 128 6.71 -6.41 13.00
N PRO A 129 7.53 -5.61 13.72
CA PRO A 129 8.99 -5.67 13.63
C PRO A 129 9.57 -7.08 13.90
N LYS A 130 8.85 -7.94 14.64
CA LYS A 130 9.26 -9.33 14.89
C LYS A 130 9.20 -10.21 13.62
N LEU A 131 8.55 -9.76 12.57
CA LEU A 131 8.51 -10.43 11.27
C LEU A 131 9.62 -9.96 10.32
N TRP A 132 10.58 -9.15 10.81
CA TRP A 132 11.75 -8.76 10.01
C TRP A 132 12.53 -9.99 9.54
N SER A 133 12.98 -9.99 8.32
CA SER A 133 13.65 -11.13 7.71
C SER A 133 14.47 -10.70 6.48
N ALA A 134 15.21 -11.62 5.90
CA ALA A 134 15.93 -11.40 4.64
C ALA A 134 15.03 -10.90 3.48
N HIS A 135 13.71 -11.11 3.57
CA HIS A 135 12.76 -10.50 2.63
C HIS A 135 12.77 -8.99 2.72
N ASP A 136 12.75 -8.42 3.94
CA ASP A 136 12.72 -6.99 4.16
C ASP A 136 14.01 -6.34 3.64
N ASP A 137 15.16 -6.98 3.90
CA ASP A 137 16.45 -6.53 3.39
C ASP A 137 16.51 -6.60 1.84
N ALA A 138 15.95 -7.66 1.25
CA ALA A 138 15.94 -7.87 -0.20
C ALA A 138 15.02 -6.90 -0.98
N VAL A 139 14.10 -6.23 -0.30
CA VAL A 139 13.22 -5.22 -0.88
C VAL A 139 13.50 -3.81 -0.35
N ASP A 140 14.64 -3.61 0.28
CA ASP A 140 15.11 -2.30 0.79
C ASP A 140 14.15 -1.66 1.82
N HIS A 141 13.51 -2.46 2.68
CA HIS A 141 12.78 -1.93 3.81
C HIS A 141 13.75 -1.34 4.83
N VAL A 142 13.39 -0.21 5.42
CA VAL A 142 14.13 0.40 6.53
C VAL A 142 13.40 0.24 7.86
N ARG A 143 12.12 -0.18 7.82
CA ARG A 143 11.30 -0.42 9.02
C ARG A 143 10.08 -1.28 8.75
N ARG A 144 9.47 -1.75 9.86
CA ARG A 144 8.12 -2.28 9.95
C ARG A 144 7.35 -1.53 11.02
N TYR A 145 6.05 -1.42 10.87
CA TYR A 145 5.21 -0.65 11.78
C TYR A 145 4.49 -1.53 12.80
N THR A 146 4.21 -0.95 13.94
CA THR A 146 3.16 -1.41 14.86
C THR A 146 1.94 -0.51 14.70
N ARG A 147 0.79 -0.88 15.28
CA ARG A 147 -0.37 0.02 15.33
C ARG A 147 -0.03 1.35 16.01
N ALA A 148 0.76 1.29 17.09
CA ALA A 148 1.16 2.48 17.83
C ALA A 148 2.04 3.40 16.98
N THR A 149 3.10 2.88 16.36
CA THR A 149 4.03 3.71 15.56
C THR A 149 3.40 4.28 14.30
N LEU A 150 2.50 3.53 13.62
CA LEU A 150 1.76 4.06 12.48
C LEU A 150 0.74 5.13 12.93
N SER A 151 0.04 4.92 14.04
CA SER A 151 -0.89 5.91 14.59
C SER A 151 -0.16 7.18 14.99
N GLU A 152 0.99 7.07 15.67
CA GLU A 152 1.83 8.21 16.05
C GLU A 152 2.29 9.00 14.81
N LEU A 153 2.82 8.31 13.78
CA LEU A 153 3.23 8.95 12.52
C LEU A 153 2.09 9.77 11.91
N LEU A 154 0.92 9.15 11.77
CA LEU A 154 -0.24 9.79 11.14
C LEU A 154 -0.74 10.98 11.95
N THR A 155 -0.90 10.81 13.28
CA THR A 155 -1.42 11.88 14.13
C THR A 155 -0.43 13.05 14.26
N ALA A 156 0.86 12.76 14.39
CA ALA A 156 1.91 13.79 14.42
C ALA A 156 2.01 14.58 13.10
N SER A 157 1.56 13.98 11.98
CA SER A 157 1.51 14.63 10.67
C SER A 157 0.18 15.34 10.40
N GLY A 158 -0.73 15.45 11.38
CA GLY A 158 -1.99 16.20 11.26
C GLY A 158 -3.17 15.38 10.75
N PHE A 159 -3.07 14.04 10.73
CA PHE A 159 -4.17 13.18 10.32
C PHE A 159 -5.03 12.72 11.50
N ALA A 160 -6.34 12.65 11.28
CA ALA A 160 -7.27 11.92 12.14
C ALA A 160 -7.39 10.48 11.62
N VAL A 161 -6.98 9.49 12.42
CA VAL A 161 -7.08 8.06 12.05
C VAL A 161 -8.51 7.59 12.26
N GLU A 162 -9.22 7.26 11.18
CA GLU A 162 -10.61 6.78 11.23
C GLU A 162 -10.69 5.27 11.47
N SER A 163 -9.79 4.52 10.86
CA SER A 163 -9.74 3.08 11.03
C SER A 163 -8.32 2.54 10.86
N MET A 164 -8.01 1.49 11.58
CA MET A 164 -6.78 0.74 11.39
C MET A 164 -7.06 -0.76 11.57
N THR A 165 -6.81 -1.53 10.53
CA THR A 165 -7.09 -2.97 10.49
C THR A 165 -5.84 -3.74 10.11
N SER A 166 -5.73 -4.96 10.61
CA SER A 166 -4.73 -5.91 10.16
C SER A 166 -5.25 -6.69 8.97
N TRP A 167 -4.35 -7.05 8.10
CA TRP A 167 -4.61 -7.89 6.95
C TRP A 167 -3.57 -9.03 6.90
N ASN A 168 -3.98 -10.17 6.29
CA ASN A 168 -3.19 -11.38 6.21
C ASN A 168 -2.90 -11.97 7.61
N VAL A 169 -3.94 -12.00 8.43
CA VAL A 169 -3.89 -12.49 9.82
C VAL A 169 -3.79 -14.00 9.85
N LEU A 170 -4.62 -14.72 9.07
CA LEU A 170 -4.62 -16.18 9.04
C LEU A 170 -3.31 -16.75 8.51
N MET A 171 -2.67 -16.06 7.58
CA MET A 171 -1.39 -16.50 7.02
C MET A 171 -0.17 -16.10 7.86
N ARG A 172 -0.35 -15.26 8.88
CA ARG A 172 0.76 -14.77 9.70
C ARG A 172 1.64 -15.87 10.31
N PRO A 173 1.10 -16.98 10.89
CA PRO A 173 1.94 -18.06 11.41
C PRO A 173 2.80 -18.72 10.32
N VAL A 174 2.23 -18.94 9.14
CA VAL A 174 2.92 -19.54 7.99
C VAL A 174 4.01 -18.58 7.48
N VAL A 175 3.71 -17.29 7.35
CA VAL A 175 4.68 -16.26 6.97
C VAL A 175 5.82 -16.19 7.99
N ALA A 176 5.51 -16.18 9.28
CA ALA A 176 6.51 -16.13 10.35
C ALA A 176 7.45 -17.35 10.32
N LEU A 177 6.90 -18.55 10.06
CA LEU A 177 7.72 -19.76 9.94
C LEU A 177 8.60 -19.71 8.66
N ARG A 178 8.00 -19.39 7.52
CA ARG A 178 8.72 -19.28 6.24
C ARG A 178 9.88 -18.30 6.32
N ARG A 179 9.67 -17.14 6.92
CA ARG A 179 10.68 -16.08 7.05
C ARG A 179 11.87 -16.46 7.93
N LYS A 180 11.73 -17.48 8.79
CA LYS A 180 12.86 -18.02 9.57
C LYS A 180 13.81 -18.90 8.75
N VAL A 181 13.32 -19.47 7.64
CA VAL A 181 14.06 -20.47 6.85
C VAL A 181 14.31 -20.03 5.40
N SER A 182 13.62 -19.02 4.89
CA SER A 182 13.81 -18.51 3.52
C SER A 182 14.83 -17.38 3.48
N ALA A 183 15.73 -17.45 2.49
CA ALA A 183 16.59 -16.35 2.10
C ALA A 183 16.03 -15.71 0.81
N GLY A 184 15.64 -14.43 0.85
CA GLY A 184 15.21 -13.66 -0.32
C GLY A 184 13.74 -13.20 -0.30
N SER A 185 13.28 -12.66 -1.42
CA SER A 185 11.95 -12.04 -1.55
C SER A 185 10.83 -13.08 -1.56
N ASP A 186 9.72 -12.76 -0.88
CA ASP A 186 8.48 -13.57 -0.89
C ASP A 186 7.65 -13.40 -2.18
N LEU A 187 8.02 -12.44 -3.05
CA LEU A 187 7.31 -12.10 -4.28
C LEU A 187 7.85 -12.89 -5.48
N GLU A 188 7.45 -14.15 -5.59
CA GLU A 188 7.80 -15.05 -6.67
C GLU A 188 6.56 -15.52 -7.44
N LYS A 189 6.79 -16.05 -8.67
CA LYS A 189 5.73 -16.73 -9.43
C LYS A 189 5.29 -17.99 -8.67
N LEU A 190 4.05 -17.99 -8.21
CA LEU A 190 3.46 -19.14 -7.53
C LEU A 190 2.80 -20.12 -8.51
N PRO A 191 2.84 -21.43 -8.23
CA PRO A 191 2.00 -22.40 -8.92
C PRO A 191 0.54 -22.00 -8.85
N ARG A 192 -0.23 -22.20 -9.95
CA ARG A 192 -1.63 -21.76 -10.05
C ARG A 192 -2.50 -22.23 -8.90
N LEU A 193 -2.36 -23.50 -8.50
CA LEU A 193 -3.13 -24.08 -7.40
C LEU A 193 -2.82 -23.41 -6.06
N LEU A 194 -1.54 -23.18 -5.76
CA LEU A 194 -1.13 -22.50 -4.53
C LEU A 194 -1.65 -21.06 -4.50
N ASN A 195 -1.54 -20.33 -5.61
CA ASN A 195 -2.07 -18.98 -5.72
C ASN A 195 -3.60 -18.94 -5.51
N ALA A 196 -4.33 -19.93 -6.04
CA ALA A 196 -5.77 -20.06 -5.82
C ALA A 196 -6.10 -20.40 -4.36
N ALA A 197 -5.34 -21.28 -3.72
CA ALA A 197 -5.53 -21.64 -2.31
C ALA A 197 -5.29 -20.42 -1.39
N LEU A 198 -4.21 -19.66 -1.61
CA LEU A 198 -3.94 -18.43 -0.85
C LEU A 198 -5.04 -17.38 -1.04
N ARG A 199 -5.56 -17.25 -2.27
CA ARG A 199 -6.72 -16.41 -2.55
C ARG A 199 -7.97 -16.84 -1.79
N ALA A 200 -8.24 -18.15 -1.70
CA ALA A 200 -9.37 -18.67 -0.93
C ALA A 200 -9.22 -18.36 0.56
N VAL A 201 -8.04 -18.58 1.15
CA VAL A 201 -7.77 -18.25 2.56
C VAL A 201 -8.03 -16.78 2.85
N ILE A 202 -7.49 -15.87 2.02
CA ILE A 202 -7.67 -14.44 2.25
C ILE A 202 -9.12 -14.00 2.01
N THR A 203 -9.84 -14.65 1.11
CA THR A 203 -11.27 -14.39 0.89
C THR A 203 -12.09 -14.78 2.11
N VAL A 204 -11.77 -15.91 2.76
CA VAL A 204 -12.39 -16.31 4.03
C VAL A 204 -12.06 -15.30 5.12
N GLU A 205 -10.81 -14.85 5.22
CA GLU A 205 -10.39 -13.85 6.23
C GLU A 205 -11.23 -12.57 6.18
N ARG A 206 -11.69 -12.14 5.00
CA ARG A 206 -12.53 -10.92 4.85
C ARG A 206 -13.81 -10.97 5.66
N HIS A 207 -14.36 -12.18 5.91
CA HIS A 207 -15.62 -12.41 6.60
C HIS A 207 -15.44 -12.74 8.09
N LEU A 208 -14.20 -12.89 8.56
CA LEU A 208 -13.91 -13.21 9.95
C LEU A 208 -13.63 -11.96 10.79
N PRO A 209 -13.97 -11.96 12.09
CA PRO A 209 -13.71 -10.84 13.01
C PRO A 209 -12.25 -10.81 13.51
N VAL A 210 -11.28 -11.02 12.60
CA VAL A 210 -9.85 -11.13 12.95
C VAL A 210 -9.04 -9.86 12.69
N LYS A 211 -9.66 -8.82 12.15
CA LYS A 211 -8.98 -7.58 11.69
C LYS A 211 -8.26 -6.79 12.79
N GLN A 212 -8.53 -7.10 14.05
CA GLN A 212 -7.84 -6.50 15.20
C GLN A 212 -6.68 -7.35 15.73
N LEU A 213 -6.59 -8.61 15.31
CA LEU A 213 -5.49 -9.50 15.66
C LEU A 213 -4.22 -9.11 14.87
N PRO A 214 -3.03 -9.51 15.35
CA PRO A 214 -1.78 -9.27 14.62
C PRO A 214 -1.79 -9.92 13.22
N GLY A 215 -1.57 -9.11 12.20
CA GLY A 215 -1.46 -9.55 10.79
C GLY A 215 -0.04 -9.39 10.24
N VAL A 216 0.10 -9.46 8.93
CA VAL A 216 1.36 -9.20 8.21
C VAL A 216 1.42 -7.76 7.72
N THR A 217 0.27 -7.15 7.44
CA THR A 217 0.13 -5.76 6.97
C THR A 217 -0.87 -5.02 7.86
N LEU A 218 -0.63 -3.74 8.09
CA LEU A 218 -1.62 -2.78 8.59
C LEU A 218 -2.20 -1.99 7.43
N LEU A 219 -3.51 -1.82 7.43
CA LEU A 219 -4.25 -0.92 6.55
C LEU A 219 -4.90 0.16 7.41
N ALA A 220 -4.59 1.42 7.14
CA ALA A 220 -5.22 2.54 7.83
C ALA A 220 -5.92 3.47 6.85
N THR A 221 -7.07 3.99 7.27
CA THR A 221 -7.77 5.10 6.65
C THR A 221 -7.68 6.28 7.60
N ALA A 222 -7.15 7.38 7.11
CA ALA A 222 -7.00 8.61 7.87
C ALA A 222 -7.53 9.81 7.06
N ARG A 223 -7.93 10.87 7.76
CA ARG A 223 -8.36 12.11 7.13
C ARG A 223 -7.45 13.25 7.49
N ARG A 224 -7.22 14.13 6.54
CA ARG A 224 -6.63 15.41 6.84
C ARG A 224 -7.55 16.21 7.75
N ALA A 225 -7.10 16.47 8.99
CA ALA A 225 -7.81 17.31 9.94
C ALA A 225 -7.82 18.79 9.49
#